data_0d85d4e2d9156953e5532ea12a99be39
#
_entry.id   0d85d4e2d9156953e5532ea12a99be39
#
_cell.length_a   1.000
_cell.length_b   1.000
_cell.length_c   1.000
_cell.angle_alpha   90.00
_cell.angle_beta   90.00
_cell.angle_gamma   90.00
#
_symmetry.space_group_name_H-M   'P 1'
#
loop_
_entity.id
_entity.type
_entity.pdbx_description
1 polymer ?
#
loop_
_entity_poly.entity_id
_entity_poly.type
_entity_poly.pdbx_seq_one_letter_code
_entity_poly.pdbx_strand_id
1 'polypeptide(L)'
;MKAHAYSTWAAAALACSTAIAMTGEHVAVAFRGDWVPAKAACTSPLKLVIDANVVTFVNGAQRAEFKKLEQCFSCMGQGVQEVTLLSTDKMGDGPFMITLDGSKKARPAVSVDLSNDKKLGAAFPLGSGALKKCV
;
A
#
# COMPACT_ATOMS: atom_id res chain seq x y z
N MET A 1 21.28 -30.17 -67.64
CA MET A 1 21.67 -30.38 -66.24
C MET A 1 20.89 -29.40 -65.40
N LYS A 2 20.04 -29.90 -64.51
CA LYS A 2 19.07 -29.09 -63.76
C LYS A 2 19.68 -28.76 -62.39
N ALA A 3 19.83 -27.46 -62.09
CA ALA A 3 20.24 -26.99 -60.77
C ALA A 3 18.99 -26.88 -59.87
N HIS A 4 18.99 -27.56 -58.74
CA HIS A 4 17.95 -27.49 -57.75
C HIS A 4 18.32 -26.42 -56.72
N ALA A 5 17.51 -25.35 -56.66
CA ALA A 5 17.60 -24.33 -55.64
C ALA A 5 16.89 -24.82 -54.39
N TYR A 6 17.60 -24.98 -53.29
CA TYR A 6 17.04 -25.22 -51.96
C TYR A 6 16.65 -23.89 -51.31
N SER A 7 15.37 -23.71 -51.14
CA SER A 7 14.80 -22.56 -50.43
C SER A 7 14.85 -22.84 -48.91
N THR A 8 15.72 -22.12 -48.21
CA THR A 8 15.79 -22.18 -46.76
C THR A 8 14.71 -21.27 -46.17
N TRP A 9 13.76 -21.87 -45.52
CA TRP A 9 12.75 -21.16 -44.74
C TRP A 9 13.33 -20.80 -43.38
N ALA A 10 13.57 -19.50 -43.15
CA ALA A 10 13.93 -18.98 -41.85
C ALA A 10 12.65 -18.89 -40.98
N ALA A 11 12.54 -19.73 -40.00
CA ALA A 11 11.50 -19.64 -39.00
C ALA A 11 11.81 -18.47 -38.05
N ALA A 12 11.05 -17.39 -38.20
CA ALA A 12 11.06 -16.29 -37.24
C ALA A 12 10.36 -16.73 -35.95
N ALA A 13 11.13 -16.99 -34.90
CA ALA A 13 10.59 -17.21 -33.59
C ALA A 13 10.06 -15.87 -33.04
N LEU A 14 8.74 -15.70 -33.00
CA LEU A 14 8.12 -14.63 -32.25
C LEU A 14 8.36 -14.91 -30.75
N ALA A 15 9.28 -14.17 -30.15
CA ALA A 15 9.39 -14.08 -28.72
C ALA A 15 8.14 -13.38 -28.17
N CYS A 16 7.21 -14.17 -27.67
CA CYS A 16 6.06 -13.67 -26.94
C CYS A 16 6.59 -13.14 -25.61
N SER A 17 6.84 -11.83 -25.53
CA SER A 17 7.12 -11.16 -24.26
C SER A 17 5.84 -11.23 -23.45
N THR A 18 5.75 -12.20 -22.55
CA THR A 18 4.70 -12.22 -21.53
C THR A 18 4.94 -11.02 -20.63
N ALA A 19 4.18 -9.96 -20.84
CA ALA A 19 4.07 -8.89 -19.85
C ALA A 19 3.54 -9.54 -18.57
N ILE A 20 4.42 -9.66 -17.58
CA ILE A 20 4.02 -10.05 -16.24
C ILE A 20 3.16 -8.89 -15.74
N ALA A 21 1.85 -9.06 -15.77
CA ALA A 21 0.95 -8.17 -15.09
C ALA A 21 1.34 -8.23 -13.61
N MET A 22 1.88 -7.14 -13.06
CA MET A 22 2.10 -6.99 -11.63
C MET A 22 0.71 -6.87 -10.97
N THR A 23 0.10 -8.00 -10.69
CA THR A 23 -1.12 -8.10 -9.91
C THR A 23 -0.74 -7.94 -8.46
N GLY A 24 -1.14 -6.82 -7.84
CA GLY A 24 -0.99 -6.56 -6.44
C GLY A 24 0.27 -5.75 -6.11
N GLU A 25 0.17 -4.45 -6.23
CA GLU A 25 1.18 -3.56 -5.70
C GLU A 25 1.19 -3.66 -4.18
N HIS A 26 2.29 -4.17 -3.65
CA HIS A 26 2.50 -4.24 -2.21
C HIS A 26 2.78 -2.85 -1.64
N VAL A 27 2.37 -2.62 -0.40
CA VAL A 27 2.78 -1.43 0.32
C VAL A 27 4.31 -1.35 0.37
N ALA A 28 4.87 -0.19 0.05
CA ALA A 28 6.32 0.01 0.03
C ALA A 28 6.96 -0.31 1.39
N VAL A 29 8.15 -0.92 1.37
CA VAL A 29 8.84 -1.40 2.57
C VAL A 29 9.05 -0.29 3.60
N ALA A 30 9.29 0.95 3.18
CA ALA A 30 9.48 2.09 4.07
C ALA A 30 8.28 2.34 5.02
N PHE A 31 7.07 1.94 4.60
CA PHE A 31 5.85 2.14 5.39
C PHE A 31 5.43 0.90 6.18
N ARG A 32 6.05 -0.25 5.96
CA ARG A 32 5.73 -1.47 6.70
C ARG A 32 6.24 -1.41 8.13
N GLY A 33 5.52 -2.00 9.05
CA GLY A 33 5.85 -2.10 10.47
C GLY A 33 4.77 -1.51 11.37
N ASP A 34 5.15 -1.28 12.61
CA ASP A 34 4.26 -0.78 13.66
C ASP A 34 4.30 0.75 13.72
N TRP A 35 3.12 1.34 13.75
CA TRP A 35 2.92 2.79 13.83
C TRP A 35 2.03 3.12 15.03
N VAL A 36 2.50 3.98 15.90
CA VAL A 36 1.77 4.40 17.11
C VAL A 36 1.47 5.90 17.06
N PRO A 37 0.49 6.40 17.85
CA PRO A 37 0.28 7.84 17.99
C PRO A 37 1.59 8.54 18.35
N ALA A 38 1.84 9.74 17.82
CA ALA A 38 3.13 10.44 17.92
C ALA A 38 3.67 10.60 19.34
N LYS A 39 2.79 10.77 20.31
CA LYS A 39 3.14 10.91 21.74
C LYS A 39 3.17 9.60 22.50
N ALA A 40 2.77 8.49 21.90
CA ALA A 40 2.74 7.18 22.55
C ALA A 40 4.12 6.50 22.50
N ALA A 41 4.39 5.62 23.46
CA ALA A 41 5.53 4.72 23.41
C ALA A 41 5.30 3.59 22.40
N CYS A 42 6.35 2.98 21.88
CA CYS A 42 6.23 1.85 20.95
C CYS A 42 5.65 0.58 21.62
N THR A 43 5.60 0.52 22.93
CA THR A 43 4.90 -0.48 23.72
C THR A 43 3.39 -0.23 23.88
N SER A 44 2.88 0.89 23.31
CA SER A 44 1.47 1.22 23.35
C SER A 44 0.61 0.06 22.84
N PRO A 45 -0.51 -0.26 23.55
CA PRO A 45 -1.47 -1.24 23.04
C PRO A 45 -2.19 -0.76 21.79
N LEU A 46 -2.25 0.55 21.57
CA LEU A 46 -2.89 1.16 20.40
C LEU A 46 -1.87 1.40 19.29
N LYS A 47 -2.05 0.73 18.16
CA LYS A 47 -1.17 0.85 17.01
C LYS A 47 -1.83 0.45 15.70
N LEU A 48 -1.27 0.95 14.61
CA LEU A 48 -1.52 0.50 13.25
C LEU A 48 -0.34 -0.37 12.82
N VAL A 49 -0.60 -1.56 12.33
CA VAL A 49 0.41 -2.45 11.74
C VAL A 49 0.19 -2.49 10.24
N ILE A 50 1.21 -2.13 9.48
CA ILE A 50 1.19 -2.16 8.01
C ILE A 50 2.14 -3.25 7.55
N ASP A 51 1.63 -4.18 6.78
CA ASP A 51 2.41 -5.21 6.10
C ASP A 51 2.27 -5.05 4.58
N ALA A 52 2.88 -5.93 3.80
CA ALA A 52 2.88 -5.85 2.34
C ALA A 52 1.47 -5.72 1.75
N ASN A 53 0.52 -6.51 2.25
CA ASN A 53 -0.85 -6.62 1.72
C ASN A 53 -1.92 -6.53 2.80
N VAL A 54 -1.55 -6.23 4.02
CA VAL A 54 -2.45 -6.28 5.18
C VAL A 54 -2.25 -5.05 6.03
N VAL A 55 -3.36 -4.48 6.47
CA VAL A 55 -3.38 -3.45 7.49
C VAL A 55 -4.14 -3.99 8.69
N THR A 56 -3.59 -3.86 9.88
CA THR A 56 -4.21 -4.29 11.12
C THR A 56 -4.25 -3.14 12.12
N PHE A 57 -5.44 -2.78 12.54
CA PHE A 57 -5.66 -1.89 13.69
C PHE A 57 -5.63 -2.73 14.96
N VAL A 58 -4.88 -2.29 15.95
CA VAL A 58 -4.71 -3.00 17.22
C VAL A 58 -4.97 -2.04 18.38
N ASN A 59 -5.75 -2.50 19.34
CA ASN A 59 -5.92 -1.82 20.63
C ASN A 59 -6.05 -2.87 21.73
N GLY A 60 -4.93 -3.22 22.36
CA GLY A 60 -4.87 -4.32 23.30
C GLY A 60 -5.24 -5.66 22.66
N ALA A 61 -6.31 -6.29 23.15
CA ALA A 61 -6.84 -7.54 22.60
C ALA A 61 -7.72 -7.34 21.35
N GLN A 62 -8.16 -6.12 21.08
CA GLN A 62 -8.99 -5.81 19.91
C GLN A 62 -8.11 -5.71 18.66
N ARG A 63 -8.58 -6.33 17.59
CA ARG A 63 -7.91 -6.30 16.29
C ARG A 63 -8.94 -6.18 15.17
N ALA A 64 -8.61 -5.36 14.16
CA ALA A 64 -9.35 -5.30 12.91
C ALA A 64 -8.35 -5.40 11.76
N GLU A 65 -8.45 -6.48 10.96
CA GLU A 65 -7.53 -6.80 9.89
C GLU A 65 -8.19 -6.63 8.53
N PHE A 66 -7.49 -5.97 7.61
CA PHE A 66 -7.95 -5.70 6.25
C PHE A 66 -6.91 -6.22 5.25
N LYS A 67 -7.30 -7.19 4.44
CA LYS A 67 -6.41 -7.88 3.46
C LYS A 67 -6.58 -7.41 2.02
N LYS A 68 -7.75 -6.88 1.69
CA LYS A 68 -8.03 -6.35 0.36
C LYS A 68 -7.73 -4.86 0.36
N LEU A 69 -6.49 -4.51 0.06
CA LEU A 69 -6.04 -3.13 0.05
C LEU A 69 -6.02 -2.58 -1.36
N GLU A 70 -6.44 -1.33 -1.51
CA GLU A 70 -6.32 -0.55 -2.73
C GLU A 70 -5.36 0.62 -2.48
N GLN A 71 -4.47 0.86 -3.43
CA GLN A 71 -3.52 1.96 -3.39
C GLN A 71 -3.79 2.94 -4.53
N CYS A 72 -3.78 4.22 -4.21
CA CYS A 72 -3.87 5.27 -5.21
C CYS A 72 -2.64 6.17 -5.13
N PHE A 73 -1.82 6.13 -6.17
CA PHE A 73 -0.57 6.89 -6.27
C PHE A 73 -0.77 8.29 -6.84
N SER A 74 -1.92 8.58 -7.43
CA SER A 74 -2.22 9.85 -8.09
C SER A 74 -3.40 10.60 -7.49
N CYS A 75 -3.96 10.12 -6.38
CA CYS A 75 -5.17 10.69 -5.80
C CYS A 75 -4.95 12.03 -5.09
N MET A 76 -3.72 12.41 -4.81
CA MET A 76 -3.37 13.71 -4.21
C MET A 76 -3.18 14.84 -5.24
N GLY A 77 -3.40 14.55 -6.53
CA GLY A 77 -3.29 15.53 -7.61
C GLY A 77 -1.94 15.52 -8.33
N GLN A 78 -1.85 16.30 -9.40
CA GLN A 78 -0.64 16.40 -10.22
C GLN A 78 0.51 17.04 -9.43
N GLY A 79 1.71 16.45 -9.56
CA GLY A 79 2.93 16.93 -8.91
C GLY A 79 3.20 16.37 -7.51
N VAL A 80 2.28 15.61 -6.93
CA VAL A 80 2.49 14.92 -5.64
C VAL A 80 2.73 13.45 -5.92
N GLN A 81 3.96 13.08 -6.26
CA GLN A 81 4.32 11.73 -6.69
C GLN A 81 4.70 10.77 -5.55
N GLU A 82 4.97 11.30 -4.36
CA GLU A 82 5.51 10.52 -3.25
C GLU A 82 4.48 10.25 -2.14
N VAL A 83 3.23 10.61 -2.39
CA VAL A 83 2.12 10.36 -1.46
C VAL A 83 1.17 9.34 -2.06
N THR A 84 0.95 8.26 -1.32
CA THR A 84 0.02 7.20 -1.69
C THR A 84 -1.14 7.16 -0.71
N LEU A 85 -2.35 7.09 -1.21
CA LEU A 85 -3.53 6.78 -0.40
C LEU A 85 -3.77 5.28 -0.40
N LEU A 86 -3.98 4.73 0.78
CA LEU A 86 -4.24 3.32 1.02
C LEU A 86 -5.61 3.18 1.70
N SER A 87 -6.44 2.34 1.15
CA SER A 87 -7.77 2.04 1.69
C SER A 87 -8.16 0.59 1.40
N THR A 88 -9.40 0.23 1.72
CA THR A 88 -10.03 -1.00 1.27
C THR A 88 -11.33 -0.67 0.54
N ASP A 89 -11.82 -1.58 -0.28
CA ASP A 89 -12.95 -1.37 -1.18
C ASP A 89 -12.72 -0.21 -2.16
N LYS A 90 -13.76 0.54 -2.53
CA LYS A 90 -13.58 1.70 -3.40
C LYS A 90 -12.87 2.83 -2.66
N MET A 91 -11.85 3.38 -3.26
CA MET A 91 -11.12 4.52 -2.72
C MET A 91 -12.07 5.67 -2.34
N GLY A 92 -12.04 6.10 -1.08
CA GLY A 92 -12.91 7.13 -0.52
C GLY A 92 -14.19 6.61 0.17
N ASP A 93 -14.65 5.41 -0.16
CA ASP A 93 -15.86 4.81 0.43
C ASP A 93 -15.53 3.74 1.49
N GLY A 94 -14.25 3.43 1.67
CA GLY A 94 -13.80 2.44 2.65
C GLY A 94 -13.89 2.94 4.09
N PRO A 95 -13.74 2.03 5.06
CA PRO A 95 -13.86 2.35 6.49
C PRO A 95 -12.69 3.20 7.00
N PHE A 96 -11.61 3.28 6.26
CA PHE A 96 -10.44 4.09 6.58
C PHE A 96 -9.77 4.64 5.32
N MET A 97 -9.00 5.69 5.52
CA MET A 97 -8.03 6.19 4.55
C MET A 97 -6.68 6.37 5.26
N ILE A 98 -5.67 5.70 4.75
CA ILE A 98 -4.29 5.86 5.23
C ILE A 98 -3.52 6.66 4.19
N THR A 99 -2.85 7.71 4.62
CA THR A 99 -1.93 8.48 3.81
C THR A 99 -0.50 8.04 4.09
N LEU A 100 0.17 7.55 3.05
CA LEU A 100 1.57 7.16 3.08
C LEU A 100 2.39 8.26 2.39
N ASP A 101 3.10 9.06 3.15
CA ASP A 101 3.89 10.19 2.65
C ASP A 101 5.38 9.84 2.66
N GLY A 102 5.94 9.61 1.47
CA GLY A 102 7.36 9.35 1.23
C GLY A 102 8.14 10.56 0.75
N SER A 103 7.55 11.76 0.72
CA SER A 103 8.21 12.99 0.23
C SER A 103 9.49 13.32 0.97
N LYS A 104 9.57 12.95 2.24
CA LYS A 104 10.79 13.02 3.06
C LYS A 104 11.36 11.63 3.25
N LYS A 105 12.28 11.22 2.38
CA LYS A 105 12.87 9.87 2.36
C LYS A 105 13.44 9.43 3.72
N ALA A 106 14.03 10.35 4.48
CA ALA A 106 14.59 10.06 5.79
C ALA A 106 13.53 9.87 6.89
N ARG A 107 12.30 10.32 6.65
CA ARG A 107 11.21 10.27 7.63
C ARG A 107 9.87 10.03 6.92
N PRO A 108 9.61 8.80 6.47
CA PRO A 108 8.31 8.46 5.93
C PRO A 108 7.24 8.72 7.00
N ALA A 109 6.15 9.36 6.60
CA ALA A 109 5.05 9.69 7.49
C ALA A 109 3.80 8.87 7.13
N VAL A 110 3.07 8.46 8.14
CA VAL A 110 1.78 7.77 8.00
C VAL A 110 0.76 8.51 8.84
N SER A 111 -0.40 8.76 8.26
CA SER A 111 -1.57 9.25 8.98
C SER A 111 -2.80 8.45 8.59
N VAL A 112 -3.81 8.46 9.46
CA VAL A 112 -5.03 7.67 9.29
C VAL A 112 -6.25 8.55 9.49
N ASP A 113 -7.23 8.40 8.62
CA ASP A 113 -8.58 8.95 8.77
C ASP A 113 -9.57 7.81 8.92
N LEU A 114 -10.28 7.78 10.04
CA LEU A 114 -11.32 6.81 10.39
C LEU A 114 -12.71 7.46 10.43
N SER A 115 -12.88 8.65 9.87
CA SER A 115 -14.14 9.41 9.94
C SER A 115 -15.33 8.73 9.27
N ASN A 116 -15.06 7.88 8.28
CA ASN A 116 -16.08 7.12 7.55
C ASN A 116 -16.70 5.97 8.35
N ASP A 117 -15.98 5.46 9.35
CA ASP A 117 -16.45 4.38 10.22
C ASP A 117 -16.29 4.77 11.70
N LYS A 118 -17.36 5.28 12.28
CA LYS A 118 -17.36 5.72 13.68
C LYS A 118 -17.08 4.59 14.68
N LYS A 119 -17.46 3.35 14.35
CA LYS A 119 -17.19 2.20 15.23
C LYS A 119 -15.71 1.84 15.20
N LEU A 120 -15.11 1.82 14.00
CA LEU A 120 -13.68 1.59 13.84
C LEU A 120 -12.88 2.70 14.53
N GLY A 121 -13.26 3.96 14.33
CA GLY A 121 -12.61 5.10 14.98
C GLY A 121 -12.71 5.08 16.51
N ALA A 122 -13.82 4.66 17.07
CA ALA A 122 -14.02 4.53 18.51
C ALA A 122 -13.20 3.35 19.09
N ALA A 123 -13.12 2.23 18.37
CA ALA A 123 -12.35 1.06 18.79
C ALA A 123 -10.82 1.30 18.71
N PHE A 124 -10.38 2.09 17.74
CA PHE A 124 -8.96 2.36 17.46
C PHE A 124 -8.68 3.87 17.35
N PRO A 125 -8.67 4.61 18.48
CA PRO A 125 -8.57 6.07 18.47
C PRO A 125 -7.12 6.56 18.20
N LEU A 126 -6.61 6.29 17.00
CA LEU A 126 -5.25 6.66 16.57
C LEU A 126 -5.03 8.18 16.42
N GLY A 127 -6.13 8.93 16.32
CA GLY A 127 -6.08 10.36 16.05
C GLY A 127 -5.88 10.67 14.57
N SER A 128 -5.95 11.95 14.21
CA SER A 128 -5.82 12.46 12.83
C SER A 128 -4.40 12.94 12.47
N GLY A 129 -3.48 12.94 13.43
CA GLY A 129 -2.10 13.38 13.23
C GLY A 129 -1.20 12.29 12.64
N ALA A 130 0.03 12.69 12.29
CA ALA A 130 1.05 11.76 11.86
C ALA A 130 1.38 10.75 12.96
N LEU A 131 1.44 9.47 12.60
CA LEU A 131 1.86 8.40 13.47
C LEU A 131 3.39 8.33 13.54
N LYS A 132 3.91 7.74 14.59
CA LYS A 132 5.34 7.47 14.77
C LYS A 132 5.63 6.02 14.46
N LYS A 133 6.63 5.78 13.61
CA LYS A 133 7.10 4.43 13.32
C LYS A 133 7.89 3.87 14.50
N CYS A 134 7.61 2.64 14.86
CA CYS A 134 8.38 1.86 15.80
C CYS A 134 9.39 0.97 15.09
N VAL A 135 10.58 0.97 15.58
CA VAL A 135 11.70 0.20 14.98
C VAL A 135 12.02 -0.97 15.90
#